data_3c37048f7dabeb84fcd2afc433fb23cd
#
_entry.id   3c37048f7dabeb84fcd2afc433fb23cd
#
_cell.length_a   1.000
_cell.length_b   1.000
_cell.length_c   1.000
_cell.angle_alpha   90.00
_cell.angle_beta   90.00
_cell.angle_gamma   90.00
#
_symmetry.space_group_name_H-M   'P 1'
#
loop_
_entity.id
_entity.type
_entity.pdbx_description
1 polymer ?
#
loop_
_entity_poly.entity_id
_entity_poly.type
_entity_poly.pdbx_seq_one_letter_code
_entity_poly.pdbx_strand_id
1 'polypeptide(L)'
;MPSMKLLNLGVNHHTAPIDIRESVAVAPEVLQDSLIDLRKYLHRDNAEHQPEVAILSTCNRMEIYCAANDVDYEGHHLESRAFEWLAAQNNVHKNELRPYIYSAKESDAVKHAFRVGSGLDSMVLGETQILGQMKKAIENANQVGTLGTYLKPLFDKTFSVAKVVRGNTQIGSNSVSMAGASIKLVERIFGPISECNVLFIGAGEMIGLCANHFAGKNPKKIAISNRTIDRGSELIRAFASQNLQTEVFPLAELPKHLHQYDVVVSCTASSLPIVGMGMVKTALKARQSRPIALIDLAVPRDFEPEIKSLKNAYLYSIDDLGEIVNAGKANRLESIGEAEKIIEKGVIEFYETLEKRAVVPIIRSIQDVGEQYQKIELEKASRRIANGDDPMVVLSHMAIALANKFMHAPIHALKQSSDENLEEYKKIISKIYSSK
;
A
#
# COMPACT_ATOMS: atom_id res chain seq x y z
N MET A 1 -22.24 15.27 -10.69
CA MET A 1 -21.96 14.26 -9.67
C MET A 1 -21.04 14.86 -8.64
N PRO A 2 -21.29 14.79 -7.35
CA PRO A 2 -20.27 15.11 -6.36
C PRO A 2 -19.10 14.13 -6.60
N SER A 3 -17.99 14.64 -7.15
CA SER A 3 -16.85 13.80 -7.48
C SER A 3 -16.19 13.35 -6.17
N MET A 4 -16.10 12.04 -5.95
CA MET A 4 -15.26 11.50 -4.90
C MET A 4 -13.83 12.04 -5.08
N LYS A 5 -13.23 12.48 -3.99
CA LYS A 5 -11.87 13.01 -3.95
C LYS A 5 -10.89 11.94 -3.49
N LEU A 6 -9.78 11.83 -4.19
CA LEU A 6 -8.67 11.00 -3.77
C LEU A 6 -7.81 11.75 -2.76
N LEU A 7 -7.51 11.09 -1.66
CA LEU A 7 -6.61 11.58 -0.61
C LEU A 7 -5.63 10.48 -0.21
N ASN A 8 -4.37 10.85 -0.08
CA ASN A 8 -3.37 10.15 0.73
C ASN A 8 -3.02 11.01 1.93
N LEU A 9 -2.97 10.42 3.12
CA LEU A 9 -2.58 11.10 4.36
C LEU A 9 -1.77 10.13 5.22
N GLY A 10 -0.69 10.61 5.82
CA GLY A 10 0.11 9.75 6.68
C GLY A 10 1.36 10.39 7.25
N VAL A 11 2.20 9.54 7.82
CA VAL A 11 3.56 9.84 8.28
C VAL A 11 4.54 8.88 7.60
N ASN A 12 5.76 9.33 7.37
CA ASN A 12 6.84 8.48 6.89
C ASN A 12 8.19 8.84 7.55
N HIS A 13 9.24 8.12 7.21
CA HIS A 13 10.59 8.33 7.75
C HIS A 13 11.21 9.70 7.43
N HIS A 14 10.66 10.46 6.47
CA HIS A 14 11.08 11.83 6.17
C HIS A 14 10.39 12.85 7.06
N THR A 15 9.11 12.61 7.41
CA THR A 15 8.30 13.58 8.14
C THR A 15 8.26 13.31 9.64
N ALA A 16 8.47 12.07 10.09
CA ALA A 16 8.28 11.67 11.48
C ALA A 16 9.44 10.83 12.02
N PRO A 17 9.93 11.11 13.24
CA PRO A 17 10.86 10.25 13.94
C PRO A 17 10.22 8.90 14.28
N ILE A 18 11.05 7.93 14.66
CA ILE A 18 10.61 6.56 14.90
C ILE A 18 9.52 6.47 15.98
N ASP A 19 9.62 7.24 17.07
CA ASP A 19 8.65 7.24 18.17
C ASP A 19 7.24 7.63 17.71
N ILE A 20 7.14 8.62 16.79
CA ILE A 20 5.85 9.02 16.20
C ILE A 20 5.34 7.96 15.24
N ARG A 21 6.22 7.34 14.44
CA ARG A 21 5.80 6.26 13.53
C ARG A 21 5.31 5.04 14.30
N GLU A 22 5.96 4.69 15.42
CA GLU A 22 5.53 3.64 16.34
C GLU A 22 4.15 3.92 16.92
N SER A 23 3.90 5.16 17.34
CA SER A 23 2.64 5.54 17.98
C SER A 23 1.41 5.46 17.05
N VAL A 24 1.62 5.50 15.72
CA VAL A 24 0.54 5.43 14.72
C VAL A 24 0.55 4.14 13.90
N ALA A 25 1.48 3.23 14.17
CA ALA A 25 1.56 1.96 13.45
C ALA A 25 0.31 1.10 13.70
N VAL A 26 -0.24 0.53 12.64
CA VAL A 26 -1.38 -0.40 12.71
C VAL A 26 -0.83 -1.82 12.62
N ALA A 27 -1.03 -2.59 13.70
CA ALA A 27 -0.59 -3.99 13.74
C ALA A 27 -1.39 -4.85 12.74
N PRO A 28 -0.77 -5.88 12.15
CA PRO A 28 -1.43 -6.75 11.16
C PRO A 28 -2.72 -7.39 11.66
N GLU A 29 -2.80 -7.70 12.95
CA GLU A 29 -3.92 -8.37 13.60
C GLU A 29 -5.19 -7.50 13.65
N VAL A 30 -5.03 -6.18 13.72
CA VAL A 30 -6.15 -5.21 13.82
C VAL A 30 -6.39 -4.45 12.52
N LEU A 31 -5.59 -4.70 11.48
CA LEU A 31 -5.65 -3.94 10.23
C LEU A 31 -7.02 -4.02 9.55
N GLN A 32 -7.65 -5.18 9.53
CA GLN A 32 -8.96 -5.38 8.90
C GLN A 32 -10.06 -4.63 9.66
N ASP A 33 -10.04 -4.67 11.00
CA ASP A 33 -10.98 -3.94 11.84
C ASP A 33 -10.78 -2.42 11.68
N SER A 34 -9.54 -1.96 11.61
CA SER A 34 -9.20 -0.55 11.37
C SER A 34 -9.71 -0.05 10.00
N LEU A 35 -9.64 -0.89 8.95
CA LEU A 35 -10.19 -0.57 7.63
C LEU A 35 -11.71 -0.39 7.67
N ILE A 36 -12.41 -1.31 8.34
CA ILE A 36 -13.88 -1.26 8.49
C ILE A 36 -14.28 -0.03 9.29
N ASP A 37 -13.57 0.26 10.38
CA ASP A 37 -13.83 1.40 11.26
C ASP A 37 -13.58 2.73 10.54
N LEU A 38 -12.44 2.88 9.86
CA LEU A 38 -12.15 4.06 9.04
C LEU A 38 -13.23 4.31 7.99
N ARG A 39 -13.66 3.26 7.29
CA ARG A 39 -14.73 3.38 6.30
C ARG A 39 -16.04 3.85 6.91
N LYS A 40 -16.42 3.31 8.08
CA LYS A 40 -17.61 3.77 8.83
C LYS A 40 -17.47 5.22 9.26
N TYR A 41 -16.31 5.60 9.77
CA TYR A 41 -16.04 6.96 10.22
C TYR A 41 -16.16 8.00 9.09
N LEU A 42 -15.69 7.62 7.88
CA LEU A 42 -15.79 8.47 6.70
C LEU A 42 -17.17 8.38 5.99
N HIS A 43 -17.99 7.36 6.30
CA HIS A 43 -19.31 7.19 5.70
C HIS A 43 -20.30 8.22 6.20
N ARG A 44 -21.28 8.57 5.35
CA ARG A 44 -22.40 9.47 5.66
C ARG A 44 -23.69 8.86 5.14
N ASP A 45 -24.74 8.89 5.97
CA ASP A 45 -26.01 8.18 5.75
C ASP A 45 -26.75 8.53 4.45
N ASN A 46 -26.44 9.69 3.84
CA ASN A 46 -27.05 10.14 2.58
C ASN A 46 -26.04 10.26 1.42
N ALA A 47 -24.84 9.67 1.54
CA ALA A 47 -23.87 9.71 0.47
C ALA A 47 -24.26 8.74 -0.67
N GLU A 48 -24.26 9.21 -1.92
CA GLU A 48 -24.53 8.40 -3.10
C GLU A 48 -23.51 7.27 -3.27
N HIS A 49 -22.29 7.49 -2.78
CA HIS A 49 -21.19 6.53 -2.83
C HIS A 49 -20.61 6.26 -1.45
N GLN A 50 -20.30 4.99 -1.20
CA GLN A 50 -19.59 4.61 0.01
C GLN A 50 -18.12 5.00 -0.08
N PRO A 51 -17.48 5.46 1.02
CA PRO A 51 -16.05 5.71 1.05
C PRO A 51 -15.24 4.46 0.72
N GLU A 52 -14.17 4.65 -0.03
CA GLU A 52 -13.16 3.63 -0.28
C GLU A 52 -11.95 3.93 0.60
N VAL A 53 -11.37 2.90 1.23
CA VAL A 53 -10.21 3.08 2.11
C VAL A 53 -9.22 1.93 1.98
N ALA A 54 -7.94 2.27 2.10
CA ALA A 54 -6.83 1.34 2.24
C ALA A 54 -5.81 1.92 3.23
N ILE A 55 -5.15 1.06 4.01
CA ILE A 55 -4.13 1.43 4.99
C ILE A 55 -2.84 0.70 4.64
N LEU A 56 -1.75 1.45 4.48
CA LEU A 56 -0.40 0.93 4.31
C LEU A 56 0.41 1.22 5.57
N SER A 57 0.60 0.21 6.43
CA SER A 57 1.41 0.29 7.64
C SER A 57 2.65 -0.59 7.49
N THR A 58 3.83 0.02 7.58
CA THR A 58 5.14 -0.61 7.45
C THR A 58 6.10 -0.02 8.48
N CYS A 59 7.34 -0.52 8.57
CA CYS A 59 8.36 0.08 9.45
C CYS A 59 8.70 1.55 9.12
N ASN A 60 8.48 1.98 7.87
CA ASN A 60 8.90 3.30 7.40
C ASN A 60 7.77 4.29 7.15
N ARG A 61 6.50 3.83 7.16
CA ARG A 61 5.33 4.67 6.92
C ARG A 61 4.04 4.08 7.48
N MET A 62 3.16 4.96 7.84
CA MET A 62 1.75 4.69 8.04
C MET A 62 0.96 5.65 7.14
N GLU A 63 0.23 5.11 6.18
CA GLU A 63 -0.53 5.89 5.19
C GLU A 63 -1.95 5.40 5.06
N ILE A 64 -2.88 6.34 5.01
CA ILE A 64 -4.27 6.15 4.64
C ILE A 64 -4.43 6.61 3.19
N TYR A 65 -5.00 5.75 2.36
CA TYR A 65 -5.51 6.10 1.04
C TYR A 65 -7.02 6.04 1.10
N CYS A 66 -7.69 7.10 0.71
CA CYS A 66 -9.14 7.10 0.66
C CYS A 66 -9.70 7.84 -0.55
N ALA A 67 -10.90 7.42 -0.96
CA ALA A 67 -11.71 8.11 -1.93
C ALA A 67 -13.10 8.29 -1.32
N ALA A 68 -13.53 9.55 -1.13
CA ALA A 68 -14.79 9.91 -0.50
C ALA A 68 -15.20 11.32 -0.92
N ASN A 69 -16.40 11.74 -0.50
CA ASN A 69 -16.82 13.13 -0.65
C ASN A 69 -15.89 14.06 0.15
N ASP A 70 -15.43 15.15 -0.48
CA ASP A 70 -14.46 16.06 0.14
C ASP A 70 -15.01 16.74 1.40
N VAL A 71 -16.26 17.20 1.36
CA VAL A 71 -16.89 17.93 2.46
C VAL A 71 -18.10 17.17 2.98
N ASP A 72 -18.22 17.06 4.30
CA ASP A 72 -19.41 16.50 4.93
C ASP A 72 -20.51 17.54 5.14
N TYR A 73 -21.64 17.12 5.75
CA TYR A 73 -22.79 18.01 6.04
C TYR A 73 -22.48 19.10 7.07
N GLU A 74 -21.44 18.91 7.89
CA GLU A 74 -20.97 19.86 8.90
C GLU A 74 -19.87 20.78 8.36
N GLY A 75 -19.48 20.61 7.10
CA GLY A 75 -18.42 21.40 6.46
C GLY A 75 -17.01 20.91 6.74
N HIS A 76 -16.83 19.72 7.32
CA HIS A 76 -15.51 19.16 7.56
C HIS A 76 -14.93 18.52 6.30
N HIS A 77 -13.72 18.90 5.95
CA HIS A 77 -12.99 18.34 4.82
C HIS A 77 -12.52 16.89 5.08
N LEU A 78 -12.44 16.09 4.01
CA LEU A 78 -11.99 14.71 4.04
C LEU A 78 -10.64 14.54 4.74
N GLU A 79 -9.70 15.45 4.49
CA GLU A 79 -8.38 15.47 5.12
C GLU A 79 -8.44 15.60 6.64
N SER A 80 -9.28 16.51 7.15
CA SER A 80 -9.46 16.70 8.59
C SER A 80 -10.06 15.46 9.25
N ARG A 81 -11.05 14.85 8.61
CA ARG A 81 -11.70 13.63 9.12
C ARG A 81 -10.75 12.44 9.15
N ALA A 82 -9.98 12.23 8.09
CA ALA A 82 -8.98 11.16 8.03
C ALA A 82 -7.88 11.35 9.09
N PHE A 83 -7.43 12.59 9.29
CA PHE A 83 -6.48 12.94 10.35
C PHE A 83 -7.05 12.70 11.75
N GLU A 84 -8.29 13.11 11.99
CA GLU A 84 -8.96 12.92 13.29
C GLU A 84 -9.13 11.45 13.63
N TRP A 85 -9.52 10.64 12.65
CA TRP A 85 -9.58 9.20 12.82
C TRP A 85 -8.21 8.61 13.18
N LEU A 86 -7.15 8.99 12.47
CA LEU A 86 -5.80 8.48 12.72
C LEU A 86 -5.32 8.80 14.14
N ALA A 87 -5.55 10.03 14.61
CA ALA A 87 -5.19 10.44 15.95
C ALA A 87 -5.99 9.70 17.03
N ALA A 88 -7.31 9.55 16.82
CA ALA A 88 -8.21 8.87 17.76
C ALA A 88 -7.93 7.37 17.86
N GLN A 89 -7.70 6.69 16.72
CA GLN A 89 -7.44 5.24 16.65
C GLN A 89 -6.23 4.84 17.49
N ASN A 90 -5.23 5.71 17.58
CA ASN A 90 -3.95 5.44 18.25
C ASN A 90 -3.82 6.17 19.59
N ASN A 91 -4.86 6.84 20.10
CA ASN A 91 -4.83 7.65 21.32
C ASN A 91 -3.69 8.69 21.34
N VAL A 92 -3.30 9.21 20.18
CA VAL A 92 -2.26 10.25 20.05
C VAL A 92 -2.92 11.62 20.04
N HIS A 93 -2.35 12.56 20.79
CA HIS A 93 -2.89 13.92 20.82
C HIS A 93 -2.71 14.60 19.45
N LYS A 94 -3.79 15.20 18.91
CA LYS A 94 -3.78 15.82 17.57
C LYS A 94 -2.64 16.82 17.37
N ASN A 95 -2.34 17.62 18.40
CA ASN A 95 -1.27 18.63 18.34
C ASN A 95 0.14 18.02 18.27
N GLU A 96 0.34 16.83 18.81
CA GLU A 96 1.61 16.11 18.76
C GLU A 96 1.83 15.47 17.39
N LEU A 97 0.76 14.96 16.77
CA LEU A 97 0.84 14.27 15.48
C LEU A 97 0.87 15.24 14.29
N ARG A 98 0.15 16.38 14.38
CA ARG A 98 -0.04 17.31 13.27
C ARG A 98 1.24 17.81 12.58
N PRO A 99 2.36 18.11 13.28
CA PRO A 99 3.60 18.54 12.63
C PRO A 99 4.24 17.52 11.70
N TYR A 100 3.89 16.25 11.84
CA TYR A 100 4.49 15.13 11.13
C TYR A 100 3.64 14.58 9.99
N ILE A 101 2.37 15.00 9.94
CA ILE A 101 1.43 14.56 8.91
C ILE A 101 1.71 15.26 7.59
N TYR A 102 1.77 14.50 6.55
CA TYR A 102 1.65 15.00 5.19
C TYR A 102 0.34 14.52 4.55
N SER A 103 -0.12 15.26 3.57
CA SER A 103 -1.26 14.87 2.75
C SER A 103 -1.02 15.19 1.29
N ALA A 104 -1.58 14.39 0.42
CA ALA A 104 -1.61 14.60 -1.02
C ALA A 104 -3.03 14.36 -1.53
N LYS A 105 -3.47 15.17 -2.50
CA LYS A 105 -4.82 15.13 -3.04
C LYS A 105 -4.79 14.91 -4.54
N GLU A 106 -5.80 14.22 -5.07
CA GLU A 106 -6.02 14.03 -6.50
C GLU A 106 -4.76 13.51 -7.24
N SER A 107 -4.27 14.24 -8.21
CA SER A 107 -3.08 13.87 -9.01
C SER A 107 -1.83 13.66 -8.17
N ASP A 108 -1.67 14.44 -7.10
CA ASP A 108 -0.54 14.30 -6.19
C ASP A 108 -0.65 13.03 -5.35
N ALA A 109 -1.87 12.63 -4.94
CA ALA A 109 -2.11 11.36 -4.26
C ALA A 109 -1.80 10.16 -5.18
N VAL A 110 -2.20 10.25 -6.45
CA VAL A 110 -1.88 9.24 -7.47
C VAL A 110 -0.36 9.15 -7.70
N LYS A 111 0.28 10.31 -7.90
CA LYS A 111 1.75 10.40 -8.09
C LYS A 111 2.48 9.82 -6.88
N HIS A 112 2.04 10.15 -5.66
CA HIS A 112 2.61 9.62 -4.43
C HIS A 112 2.48 8.10 -4.35
N ALA A 113 1.31 7.52 -4.61
CA ALA A 113 1.12 6.07 -4.64
C ALA A 113 2.09 5.38 -5.62
N PHE A 114 2.30 5.95 -6.81
CA PHE A 114 3.24 5.42 -7.82
C PHE A 114 4.69 5.53 -7.35
N ARG A 115 5.09 6.64 -6.70
CA ARG A 115 6.42 6.82 -6.13
C ARG A 115 6.70 5.80 -5.03
N VAL A 116 5.75 5.62 -4.11
CA VAL A 116 5.84 4.62 -3.03
C VAL A 116 5.95 3.21 -3.59
N GLY A 117 5.03 2.81 -4.48
CA GLY A 117 5.05 1.47 -5.10
C GLY A 117 6.32 1.19 -5.92
N SER A 118 6.92 2.23 -6.51
CA SER A 118 8.18 2.13 -7.24
C SER A 118 9.41 2.12 -6.34
N GLY A 119 9.27 2.40 -5.04
CA GLY A 119 10.37 2.48 -4.07
C GLY A 119 11.16 3.79 -4.14
N LEU A 120 10.63 4.83 -4.78
CA LEU A 120 11.26 6.16 -4.86
C LEU A 120 11.16 6.93 -3.55
N ASP A 121 10.13 6.63 -2.78
CA ASP A 121 9.87 7.24 -1.47
C ASP A 121 10.22 6.27 -0.31
N SER A 122 10.97 5.22 -0.57
CA SER A 122 11.47 4.30 0.45
C SER A 122 12.75 4.82 1.08
N MET A 123 13.00 4.44 2.34
CA MET A 123 14.25 4.77 3.05
C MET A 123 15.48 4.29 2.25
N VAL A 124 15.38 3.13 1.64
CA VAL A 124 16.35 2.62 0.65
C VAL A 124 15.74 2.76 -0.72
N LEU A 125 16.31 3.64 -1.54
CA LEU A 125 15.83 3.89 -2.90
C LEU A 125 15.79 2.58 -3.72
N GLY A 126 14.61 2.27 -4.27
CA GLY A 126 14.40 1.08 -5.09
C GLY A 126 14.18 -0.21 -4.29
N GLU A 127 13.92 -0.12 -2.98
CA GLU A 127 13.62 -1.29 -2.15
C GLU A 127 12.46 -2.11 -2.74
N THR A 128 12.71 -3.42 -2.90
CA THR A 128 11.72 -4.30 -3.54
C THR A 128 10.53 -4.65 -2.64
N GLN A 129 10.72 -4.57 -1.33
CA GLN A 129 9.76 -5.01 -0.32
C GLN A 129 8.50 -4.14 -0.28
N ILE A 130 8.62 -2.81 -0.47
CA ILE A 130 7.48 -1.89 -0.38
C ILE A 130 6.36 -2.27 -1.36
N LEU A 131 6.69 -2.77 -2.56
CA LEU A 131 5.68 -3.22 -3.51
C LEU A 131 4.93 -4.46 -3.01
N GLY A 132 5.62 -5.40 -2.39
CA GLY A 132 5.03 -6.58 -1.76
C GLY A 132 4.13 -6.22 -0.59
N GLN A 133 4.61 -5.32 0.29
CA GLN A 133 3.84 -4.80 1.43
C GLN A 133 2.58 -4.06 0.98
N MET A 134 2.68 -3.22 -0.05
CA MET A 134 1.54 -2.52 -0.63
C MET A 134 0.52 -3.51 -1.22
N LYS A 135 0.96 -4.54 -1.96
CA LYS A 135 0.07 -5.59 -2.47
C LYS A 135 -0.70 -6.28 -1.35
N LYS A 136 -0.02 -6.65 -0.26
CA LYS A 136 -0.65 -7.27 0.91
C LYS A 136 -1.64 -6.34 1.61
N ALA A 137 -1.32 -5.06 1.74
CA ALA A 137 -2.23 -4.05 2.29
C ALA A 137 -3.52 -3.93 1.45
N ILE A 138 -3.39 -3.91 0.13
CA ILE A 138 -4.51 -3.84 -0.80
C ILE A 138 -5.33 -5.14 -0.82
N GLU A 139 -4.68 -6.29 -0.68
CA GLU A 139 -5.36 -7.57 -0.52
C GLU A 139 -6.24 -7.59 0.75
N ASN A 140 -5.73 -7.12 1.90
CA ASN A 140 -6.52 -6.98 3.11
C ASN A 140 -7.73 -6.04 2.91
N ALA A 141 -7.54 -4.88 2.29
CA ALA A 141 -8.62 -3.95 1.99
C ALA A 141 -9.67 -4.57 1.04
N ASN A 142 -9.24 -5.38 0.06
CA ASN A 142 -10.14 -6.09 -0.84
C ASN A 142 -10.94 -7.18 -0.11
N GLN A 143 -10.32 -7.91 0.82
CA GLN A 143 -10.98 -8.97 1.61
C GLN A 143 -12.12 -8.43 2.46
N VAL A 144 -11.96 -7.24 3.05
CA VAL A 144 -13.02 -6.59 3.86
C VAL A 144 -13.92 -5.67 3.03
N GLY A 145 -13.74 -5.64 1.70
CA GLY A 145 -14.61 -4.92 0.77
C GLY A 145 -14.52 -3.40 0.85
N THR A 146 -13.39 -2.84 1.30
CA THR A 146 -13.20 -1.38 1.41
C THR A 146 -12.63 -0.72 0.16
N LEU A 147 -12.29 -1.49 -0.86
CA LEU A 147 -11.90 -0.98 -2.17
C LEU A 147 -13.10 -0.84 -3.09
N GLY A 148 -13.01 0.08 -4.06
CA GLY A 148 -14.06 0.31 -5.03
C GLY A 148 -13.55 0.79 -6.38
N THR A 149 -14.29 1.68 -7.02
CA THR A 149 -14.07 2.12 -8.40
C THR A 149 -12.91 3.10 -8.58
N TYR A 150 -12.40 3.68 -7.48
CA TYR A 150 -11.29 4.63 -7.46
C TYR A 150 -9.99 4.00 -6.97
N LEU A 151 -9.97 3.41 -5.75
CA LEU A 151 -8.74 2.88 -5.17
C LEU A 151 -8.26 1.60 -5.84
N LYS A 152 -9.16 0.71 -6.26
CA LYS A 152 -8.75 -0.52 -6.94
C LYS A 152 -8.00 -0.22 -8.26
N PRO A 153 -8.52 0.62 -9.17
CA PRO A 153 -7.76 1.03 -10.35
C PRO A 153 -6.46 1.77 -10.04
N LEU A 154 -6.44 2.60 -8.98
CA LEU A 154 -5.24 3.30 -8.54
C LEU A 154 -4.13 2.31 -8.23
N PHE A 155 -4.40 1.28 -7.41
CA PHE A 155 -3.38 0.32 -7.02
C PHE A 155 -3.01 -0.65 -8.14
N ASP A 156 -3.96 -1.07 -8.98
CA ASP A 156 -3.66 -1.86 -10.19
C ASP A 156 -2.67 -1.10 -11.10
N LYS A 157 -2.90 0.21 -11.28
CA LYS A 157 -2.00 1.07 -12.06
C LYS A 157 -0.67 1.28 -11.34
N THR A 158 -0.68 1.47 -10.01
CA THR A 158 0.54 1.57 -9.19
C THR A 158 1.46 0.36 -9.40
N PHE A 159 0.91 -0.85 -9.36
CA PHE A 159 1.69 -2.07 -9.56
C PHE A 159 2.25 -2.19 -10.98
N SER A 160 1.48 -1.74 -11.97
CA SER A 160 1.94 -1.69 -13.36
C SER A 160 3.07 -0.69 -13.55
N VAL A 161 2.92 0.56 -13.05
CA VAL A 161 3.93 1.61 -13.12
C VAL A 161 5.20 1.20 -12.39
N ALA A 162 5.08 0.63 -11.18
CA ALA A 162 6.23 0.14 -10.42
C ALA A 162 7.03 -0.93 -11.17
N LYS A 163 6.34 -1.82 -11.90
CA LYS A 163 7.02 -2.82 -12.75
C LYS A 163 7.77 -2.18 -13.91
N VAL A 164 7.18 -1.16 -14.56
CA VAL A 164 7.82 -0.42 -15.67
C VAL A 164 9.04 0.36 -15.18
N VAL A 165 8.91 1.08 -14.04
CA VAL A 165 10.03 1.83 -13.42
C VAL A 165 11.20 0.89 -13.12
N ARG A 166 10.94 -0.26 -12.48
CA ARG A 166 11.98 -1.23 -12.12
C ARG A 166 12.63 -1.90 -13.32
N GLY A 167 11.88 -2.13 -14.40
CA GLY A 167 12.40 -2.76 -15.62
C GLY A 167 13.18 -1.81 -16.52
N ASN A 168 12.87 -0.52 -16.50
CA ASN A 168 13.41 0.47 -17.44
C ASN A 168 14.38 1.48 -16.82
N THR A 169 14.62 1.40 -15.51
CA THR A 169 15.56 2.30 -14.82
C THR A 169 16.50 1.52 -13.91
N GLN A 170 17.62 2.13 -13.53
CA GLN A 170 18.59 1.55 -12.60
C GLN A 170 18.09 1.50 -11.12
N ILE A 171 16.87 1.96 -10.84
CA ILE A 171 16.31 1.99 -9.48
C ILE A 171 16.18 0.58 -8.90
N GLY A 172 15.81 -0.41 -9.73
CA GLY A 172 15.66 -1.80 -9.30
C GLY A 172 16.95 -2.59 -9.15
N SER A 173 18.06 -2.15 -9.81
CA SER A 173 19.30 -2.93 -9.89
C SER A 173 20.33 -2.60 -8.81
N ASN A 174 20.24 -1.44 -8.16
CA ASN A 174 21.26 -0.92 -7.24
C ASN A 174 20.78 -0.74 -5.79
N SER A 175 19.74 -1.47 -5.37
CA SER A 175 19.32 -1.41 -3.98
C SER A 175 20.37 -2.06 -3.07
N VAL A 176 21.18 -1.23 -2.41
CA VAL A 176 21.89 -1.69 -1.22
C VAL A 176 20.80 -2.01 -0.20
N SER A 177 20.49 -3.29 -0.05
CA SER A 177 19.44 -3.72 0.88
C SER A 177 19.83 -3.37 2.32
N MET A 178 18.84 -3.21 3.22
CA MET A 178 19.07 -3.09 4.65
C MET A 178 19.95 -4.22 5.18
N ALA A 179 19.81 -5.42 4.62
CA ALA A 179 20.69 -6.56 4.90
C ALA A 179 22.15 -6.27 4.54
N GLY A 180 22.40 -5.68 3.37
CA GLY A 180 23.76 -5.30 2.96
C GLY A 180 24.36 -4.17 3.82
N ALA A 181 23.52 -3.21 4.27
CA ALA A 181 23.94 -2.17 5.20
C ALA A 181 24.29 -2.76 6.57
N SER A 182 23.45 -3.67 7.07
CA SER A 182 23.69 -4.39 8.32
C SER A 182 25.02 -5.14 8.31
N ILE A 183 25.32 -5.87 7.23
CA ILE A 183 26.60 -6.57 7.05
C ILE A 183 27.77 -5.60 7.09
N LYS A 184 27.73 -4.52 6.30
CA LYS A 184 28.82 -3.52 6.26
C LYS A 184 29.05 -2.88 7.64
N LEU A 185 27.99 -2.66 8.40
CA LEU A 185 28.08 -2.12 9.74
C LEU A 185 28.77 -3.12 10.69
N VAL A 186 28.35 -4.38 10.66
CA VAL A 186 28.93 -5.45 11.49
C VAL A 186 30.41 -5.67 11.14
N GLU A 187 30.76 -5.68 9.85
CA GLU A 187 32.15 -5.84 9.40
C GLU A 187 33.07 -4.72 9.88
N ARG A 188 32.54 -3.51 10.10
CA ARG A 188 33.30 -2.40 10.72
C ARG A 188 33.59 -2.61 12.21
N ILE A 189 32.72 -3.32 12.92
CA ILE A 189 32.85 -3.54 14.37
C ILE A 189 33.66 -4.80 14.68
N PHE A 190 33.40 -5.89 13.96
CA PHE A 190 33.91 -7.23 14.26
C PHE A 190 34.90 -7.77 13.21
N GLY A 191 35.06 -7.12 12.06
CA GLY A 191 35.76 -7.72 10.93
C GLY A 191 34.86 -8.68 10.14
N PRO A 192 35.39 -9.72 9.52
CA PRO A 192 34.64 -10.60 8.63
C PRO A 192 33.47 -11.29 9.31
N ILE A 193 32.31 -11.32 8.67
CA ILE A 193 31.12 -12.05 9.16
C ILE A 193 31.40 -13.53 9.41
N SER A 194 32.34 -14.13 8.67
CA SER A 194 32.77 -15.52 8.82
C SER A 194 33.35 -15.84 10.21
N GLU A 195 33.68 -14.83 10.99
CA GLU A 195 34.18 -14.99 12.37
C GLU A 195 33.07 -14.79 13.43
N CYS A 196 31.87 -14.40 13.02
CA CYS A 196 30.77 -14.05 13.91
C CYS A 196 29.77 -15.19 14.09
N ASN A 197 29.14 -15.22 15.29
CA ASN A 197 27.91 -15.93 15.54
C ASN A 197 26.74 -14.95 15.38
N VAL A 198 25.77 -15.28 14.53
CA VAL A 198 24.66 -14.39 14.18
C VAL A 198 23.34 -14.99 14.67
N LEU A 199 22.55 -14.17 15.35
CA LEU A 199 21.21 -14.50 15.80
C LEU A 199 20.18 -13.62 15.09
N PHE A 200 19.13 -14.24 14.58
CA PHE A 200 17.94 -13.56 14.07
C PHE A 200 16.78 -13.76 15.03
N ILE A 201 16.07 -12.66 15.36
CA ILE A 201 14.85 -12.69 16.18
C ILE A 201 13.67 -12.37 15.26
N GLY A 202 12.75 -13.33 15.17
CA GLY A 202 11.65 -13.32 14.21
C GLY A 202 11.89 -14.27 13.03
N ALA A 203 10.85 -14.52 12.24
CA ALA A 203 10.89 -15.36 11.03
C ALA A 203 10.00 -14.76 9.91
N GLY A 204 9.93 -13.42 9.84
CA GLY A 204 9.25 -12.69 8.80
C GLY A 204 10.12 -12.53 7.54
N GLU A 205 9.54 -11.94 6.51
CA GLU A 205 10.19 -11.73 5.20
C GLU A 205 11.52 -10.96 5.30
N MET A 206 11.55 -9.87 6.12
CA MET A 206 12.76 -9.07 6.34
C MET A 206 13.89 -9.91 6.97
N ILE A 207 13.55 -10.71 7.99
CA ILE A 207 14.53 -11.61 8.61
C ILE A 207 15.03 -12.65 7.60
N GLY A 208 14.13 -13.20 6.78
CA GLY A 208 14.52 -14.14 5.71
C GLY A 208 15.53 -13.56 4.74
N LEU A 209 15.31 -12.31 4.29
CA LEU A 209 16.23 -11.61 3.42
C LEU A 209 17.58 -11.32 4.10
N CYS A 210 17.56 -10.82 5.33
CA CYS A 210 18.79 -10.59 6.10
C CYS A 210 19.57 -11.89 6.31
N ALA A 211 18.88 -12.95 6.74
CA ALA A 211 19.50 -14.24 7.00
C ALA A 211 20.16 -14.83 5.73
N ASN A 212 19.52 -14.73 4.56
CA ASN A 212 20.11 -15.13 3.28
C ASN A 212 21.38 -14.33 2.94
N HIS A 213 21.39 -13.02 3.15
CA HIS A 213 22.56 -12.19 2.91
C HIS A 213 23.71 -12.51 3.85
N PHE A 214 23.41 -12.72 5.15
CA PHE A 214 24.42 -13.13 6.14
C PHE A 214 24.94 -14.54 5.88
N ALA A 215 24.08 -15.49 5.52
CA ALA A 215 24.47 -16.86 5.16
C ALA A 215 25.44 -16.88 3.98
N GLY A 216 25.23 -16.03 2.98
CA GLY A 216 26.18 -15.86 1.86
C GLY A 216 27.56 -15.36 2.25
N LYS A 217 27.78 -14.91 3.50
CA LYS A 217 29.06 -14.52 4.09
C LYS A 217 29.69 -15.62 4.95
N ASN A 218 29.08 -16.79 5.04
CA ASN A 218 29.54 -17.97 5.77
C ASN A 218 29.91 -17.68 7.24
N PRO A 219 28.99 -17.17 8.08
CA PRO A 219 29.25 -16.99 9.52
C PRO A 219 29.55 -18.31 10.21
N LYS A 220 30.18 -18.27 11.38
CA LYS A 220 30.46 -19.48 12.20
C LYS A 220 29.16 -20.21 12.56
N LYS A 221 28.14 -19.45 12.95
CA LYS A 221 26.84 -19.97 13.37
C LYS A 221 25.73 -19.00 12.98
N ILE A 222 24.61 -19.55 12.52
CA ILE A 222 23.34 -18.82 12.38
C ILE A 222 22.30 -19.45 13.29
N ALA A 223 21.65 -18.63 14.11
CA ALA A 223 20.51 -19.06 14.89
C ALA A 223 19.27 -18.22 14.60
N ILE A 224 18.10 -18.81 14.76
CA ILE A 224 16.82 -18.13 14.68
C ILE A 224 16.07 -18.35 15.99
N SER A 225 15.66 -17.25 16.62
CA SER A 225 14.74 -17.27 17.76
C SER A 225 13.38 -16.73 17.31
N ASN A 226 12.34 -17.53 17.45
CA ASN A 226 10.99 -17.14 17.05
C ASN A 226 9.93 -17.67 18.03
N ARG A 227 8.77 -17.02 18.07
CA ARG A 227 7.63 -17.48 18.88
C ARG A 227 7.15 -18.87 18.42
N THR A 228 7.09 -19.10 17.12
CA THR A 228 6.72 -20.36 16.48
C THR A 228 7.96 -21.03 15.92
N ILE A 229 8.39 -22.16 16.50
CA ILE A 229 9.62 -22.88 16.10
C ILE A 229 9.57 -23.34 14.65
N ASP A 230 8.40 -23.79 14.15
CA ASP A 230 8.24 -24.30 12.79
C ASP A 230 8.63 -23.25 11.73
N ARG A 231 8.23 -21.99 11.91
CA ARG A 231 8.60 -20.90 10.98
C ARG A 231 10.11 -20.63 10.97
N GLY A 232 10.75 -20.68 12.15
CA GLY A 232 12.20 -20.56 12.24
C GLY A 232 12.91 -21.73 11.56
N SER A 233 12.38 -22.94 11.72
CA SER A 233 12.90 -24.18 11.11
C SER A 233 12.77 -24.19 9.60
N GLU A 234 11.65 -23.66 9.04
CA GLU A 234 11.49 -23.47 7.60
C GLU A 234 12.54 -22.53 7.02
N LEU A 235 12.78 -21.42 7.70
CA LEU A 235 13.76 -20.43 7.26
C LEU A 235 15.19 -21.01 7.29
N ILE A 236 15.56 -21.78 8.34
CA ILE A 236 16.89 -22.41 8.44
C ILE A 236 17.11 -23.50 7.39
N ARG A 237 16.07 -24.24 6.98
CA ARG A 237 16.20 -25.25 5.91
C ARG A 237 16.73 -24.68 4.60
N ALA A 238 16.45 -23.41 4.32
CA ALA A 238 16.98 -22.71 3.14
C ALA A 238 18.53 -22.61 3.15
N PHE A 239 19.18 -22.75 4.31
CA PHE A 239 20.63 -22.67 4.47
C PHE A 239 21.32 -24.04 4.66
N ALA A 240 20.55 -25.13 4.71
CA ALA A 240 21.08 -26.48 4.96
C ALA A 240 22.11 -26.95 3.91
N SER A 241 22.07 -26.40 2.68
CA SER A 241 23.02 -26.69 1.61
C SER A 241 24.37 -25.98 1.77
N GLN A 242 24.55 -25.06 2.73
CA GLN A 242 25.72 -24.19 2.85
C GLN A 242 26.74 -24.65 3.91
N ASN A 243 26.56 -25.85 4.48
CA ASN A 243 27.46 -26.41 5.52
C ASN A 243 27.63 -25.51 6.75
N LEU A 244 26.61 -24.65 7.06
CA LEU A 244 26.59 -23.72 8.18
C LEU A 244 26.10 -24.41 9.45
N GLN A 245 26.71 -24.06 10.59
CA GLN A 245 26.17 -24.46 11.88
C GLN A 245 24.90 -23.65 12.16
N THR A 246 23.76 -24.33 12.28
CA THR A 246 22.46 -23.71 12.46
C THR A 246 21.73 -24.16 13.71
N GLU A 247 20.95 -23.28 14.31
CA GLU A 247 20.15 -23.55 15.51
C GLU A 247 18.81 -22.82 15.45
N VAL A 248 17.75 -23.40 15.99
CA VAL A 248 16.46 -22.75 16.22
C VAL A 248 16.03 -22.99 17.66
N PHE A 249 15.58 -21.94 18.32
CA PHE A 249 15.07 -22.02 19.68
C PHE A 249 13.90 -21.05 19.93
N PRO A 250 13.01 -21.35 20.89
CA PRO A 250 11.86 -20.50 21.17
C PRO A 250 12.30 -19.16 21.78
N LEU A 251 11.51 -18.12 21.53
CA LEU A 251 11.78 -16.76 22.02
C LEU A 251 11.93 -16.69 23.55
N ALA A 252 11.22 -17.55 24.28
CA ALA A 252 11.33 -17.64 25.75
C ALA A 252 12.72 -18.03 26.25
N GLU A 253 13.54 -18.67 25.41
CA GLU A 253 14.90 -19.09 25.76
C GLU A 253 15.96 -18.04 25.37
N LEU A 254 15.56 -16.96 24.69
CA LEU A 254 16.47 -15.90 24.28
C LEU A 254 17.42 -15.40 25.40
N PRO A 255 16.95 -15.15 26.64
CA PRO A 255 17.85 -14.70 27.71
C PRO A 255 19.01 -15.66 28.02
N LYS A 256 18.82 -16.97 27.81
CA LYS A 256 19.83 -18.00 28.06
C LYS A 256 20.89 -18.07 26.96
N HIS A 257 20.51 -17.71 25.71
CA HIS A 257 21.34 -17.88 24.52
C HIS A 257 22.01 -16.59 24.05
N LEU A 258 21.46 -15.42 24.38
CA LEU A 258 21.88 -14.11 23.82
C LEU A 258 23.39 -13.87 23.93
N HIS A 259 24.05 -14.33 25.04
CA HIS A 259 25.47 -14.15 25.28
C HIS A 259 26.39 -14.89 24.28
N GLN A 260 25.86 -15.86 23.52
CA GLN A 260 26.63 -16.67 22.56
C GLN A 260 26.83 -15.99 21.22
N TYR A 261 26.08 -14.90 20.93
CA TYR A 261 26.04 -14.26 19.61
C TYR A 261 26.74 -12.91 19.61
N ASP A 262 27.46 -12.63 18.55
CA ASP A 262 28.18 -11.38 18.33
C ASP A 262 27.26 -10.34 17.67
N VAL A 263 26.35 -10.83 16.84
CA VAL A 263 25.41 -10.03 16.07
C VAL A 263 23.99 -10.53 16.31
N VAL A 264 23.07 -9.63 16.60
CA VAL A 264 21.65 -9.93 16.76
C VAL A 264 20.87 -9.00 15.83
N VAL A 265 20.07 -9.57 14.95
CA VAL A 265 19.18 -8.83 14.04
C VAL A 265 17.75 -9.16 14.40
N SER A 266 16.94 -8.17 14.73
CA SER A 266 15.54 -8.37 15.09
C SER A 266 14.60 -7.65 14.11
N CYS A 267 13.50 -8.31 13.80
CA CYS A 267 12.36 -7.74 13.07
C CYS A 267 11.12 -8.59 13.36
N THR A 268 10.35 -8.20 14.38
CA THR A 268 9.11 -8.87 14.73
C THR A 268 7.91 -7.93 14.60
N ALA A 269 6.70 -8.45 14.80
CA ALA A 269 5.47 -7.66 14.87
C ALA A 269 5.05 -7.40 16.33
N SER A 270 6.01 -7.40 17.26
CA SER A 270 5.70 -7.14 18.67
C SER A 270 5.36 -5.66 18.87
N SER A 271 4.31 -5.40 19.67
CA SER A 271 3.97 -4.04 20.10
C SER A 271 4.82 -3.52 21.26
N LEU A 272 5.60 -4.42 21.90
CA LEU A 272 6.48 -4.10 23.02
C LEU A 272 7.89 -4.63 22.75
N PRO A 273 8.94 -3.98 23.28
CA PRO A 273 10.32 -4.47 23.17
C PRO A 273 10.47 -5.89 23.71
N ILE A 274 11.14 -6.72 22.93
CA ILE A 274 11.42 -8.13 23.27
C ILE A 274 12.74 -8.24 24.04
N VAL A 275 13.71 -7.38 23.72
CA VAL A 275 15.04 -7.38 24.31
C VAL A 275 15.22 -6.14 25.15
N GLY A 276 15.15 -6.30 26.47
CA GLY A 276 15.36 -5.22 27.43
C GLY A 276 16.83 -5.01 27.79
N MET A 277 17.16 -3.81 28.32
CA MET A 277 18.49 -3.44 28.78
C MET A 277 19.06 -4.44 29.83
N GLY A 278 18.21 -4.95 30.70
CA GLY A 278 18.62 -5.94 31.73
C GLY A 278 19.12 -7.23 31.10
N MET A 279 18.48 -7.71 30.03
CA MET A 279 18.90 -8.92 29.31
C MET A 279 20.28 -8.73 28.65
N VAL A 280 20.47 -7.59 27.96
CA VAL A 280 21.73 -7.26 27.28
C VAL A 280 22.86 -7.08 28.31
N LYS A 281 22.59 -6.44 29.45
CA LYS A 281 23.56 -6.27 30.54
C LYS A 281 24.01 -7.61 31.10
N THR A 282 23.09 -8.57 31.24
CA THR A 282 23.41 -9.94 31.69
C THR A 282 24.25 -10.68 30.65
N ALA A 283 23.87 -10.56 29.36
CA ALA A 283 24.62 -11.17 28.26
C ALA A 283 26.07 -10.61 28.20
N LEU A 284 26.26 -9.29 28.30
CA LEU A 284 27.58 -8.67 28.31
C LEU A 284 28.47 -9.14 29.44
N LYS A 285 27.91 -9.35 30.64
CA LYS A 285 28.65 -9.94 31.77
C LYS A 285 29.14 -11.36 31.44
N ALA A 286 28.28 -12.21 30.92
CA ALA A 286 28.61 -13.57 30.52
C ALA A 286 29.63 -13.58 29.36
N ARG A 287 29.65 -12.59 28.51
CA ARG A 287 30.62 -12.41 27.42
C ARG A 287 31.95 -11.82 27.87
N GLN A 288 32.15 -11.56 29.15
CA GLN A 288 33.34 -10.86 29.66
C GLN A 288 33.56 -9.51 28.97
N SER A 289 32.48 -8.76 28.78
CA SER A 289 32.43 -7.45 28.09
C SER A 289 32.88 -7.46 26.61
N ARG A 290 32.93 -8.63 25.95
CA ARG A 290 33.06 -8.64 24.48
C ARG A 290 31.89 -7.93 23.85
N PRO A 291 32.11 -7.12 22.79
CA PRO A 291 31.07 -6.33 22.18
C PRO A 291 29.96 -7.20 21.58
N ILE A 292 28.75 -6.60 21.47
CA ILE A 292 27.59 -7.16 20.78
C ILE A 292 26.98 -6.08 19.88
N ALA A 293 26.70 -6.42 18.63
CA ALA A 293 25.92 -5.57 17.73
C ALA A 293 24.46 -6.02 17.73
N LEU A 294 23.58 -5.06 17.91
CA LEU A 294 22.14 -5.23 17.96
C LEU A 294 21.54 -4.38 16.84
N ILE A 295 20.84 -5.00 15.93
CA ILE A 295 20.26 -4.35 14.75
C ILE A 295 18.74 -4.50 14.82
N ASP A 296 18.07 -3.40 15.01
CA ASP A 296 16.62 -3.30 15.11
C ASP A 296 16.01 -2.85 13.79
N LEU A 297 15.35 -3.77 13.11
CA LEU A 297 14.64 -3.51 11.85
C LEU A 297 13.11 -3.43 12.07
N ALA A 298 12.66 -3.56 13.33
CA ALA A 298 11.24 -3.55 13.68
C ALA A 298 10.73 -2.13 13.92
N VAL A 299 9.45 -1.93 13.62
CA VAL A 299 8.64 -0.80 14.05
C VAL A 299 7.26 -1.36 14.39
N PRO A 300 6.85 -1.29 15.66
CA PRO A 300 7.59 -0.79 16.83
C PRO A 300 8.90 -1.53 17.10
N ARG A 301 9.81 -0.87 17.83
CA ARG A 301 11.16 -1.41 18.16
C ARG A 301 11.11 -2.68 19.00
N ASP A 302 11.95 -3.64 18.63
CA ASP A 302 12.14 -4.88 19.40
C ASP A 302 13.15 -4.73 20.57
N PHE A 303 14.00 -3.70 20.53
CA PHE A 303 14.99 -3.40 21.56
C PHE A 303 14.65 -2.13 22.35
N GLU A 304 14.84 -2.15 23.67
CA GLU A 304 14.74 -0.95 24.49
C GLU A 304 15.82 0.06 24.10
N PRO A 305 15.47 1.35 23.84
CA PRO A 305 16.44 2.38 23.47
C PRO A 305 17.57 2.62 24.46
N GLU A 306 17.31 2.39 25.74
CA GLU A 306 18.24 2.55 26.85
C GLU A 306 19.48 1.64 26.70
N ILE A 307 19.41 0.59 25.89
CA ILE A 307 20.54 -0.27 25.53
C ILE A 307 21.70 0.53 24.93
N LYS A 308 21.42 1.63 24.20
CA LYS A 308 22.45 2.55 23.65
C LYS A 308 23.39 3.12 24.74
N SER A 309 22.97 3.16 26.01
CA SER A 309 23.77 3.62 27.12
C SER A 309 24.79 2.60 27.63
N LEU A 310 24.67 1.33 27.25
CA LEU A 310 25.56 0.26 27.71
C LEU A 310 26.88 0.28 26.94
N LYS A 311 28.00 0.27 27.69
CA LYS A 311 29.33 0.09 27.08
C LYS A 311 29.42 -1.29 26.43
N ASN A 312 29.94 -1.34 25.20
CA ASN A 312 30.10 -2.55 24.37
C ASN A 312 28.79 -3.16 23.83
N ALA A 313 27.64 -2.48 23.93
CA ALA A 313 26.44 -2.76 23.15
C ALA A 313 26.28 -1.70 22.05
N TYR A 314 26.26 -2.14 20.83
CA TYR A 314 26.08 -1.26 19.66
C TYR A 314 24.69 -1.47 19.08
N LEU A 315 23.73 -0.64 19.49
CA LEU A 315 22.35 -0.69 19.02
C LEU A 315 22.16 0.26 17.84
N TYR A 316 21.72 -0.28 16.72
CA TYR A 316 21.39 0.43 15.49
C TYR A 316 19.94 0.19 15.11
N SER A 317 19.22 1.24 14.89
CA SER A 317 17.84 1.21 14.39
C SER A 317 17.80 1.14 12.88
N ILE A 318 16.62 0.93 12.34
CA ILE A 318 16.36 1.01 10.90
C ILE A 318 16.75 2.37 10.32
N ASP A 319 16.56 3.47 11.08
CA ASP A 319 16.93 4.83 10.67
C ASP A 319 18.45 5.00 10.58
N ASP A 320 19.20 4.49 11.58
CA ASP A 320 20.68 4.51 11.57
C ASP A 320 21.23 3.80 10.31
N LEU A 321 20.61 2.68 9.91
CA LEU A 321 20.98 1.96 8.67
C LEU A 321 20.62 2.72 7.42
N GLY A 322 19.47 3.41 7.43
CA GLY A 322 19.02 4.25 6.31
C GLY A 322 20.02 5.35 5.97
N GLU A 323 20.63 5.99 6.96
CA GLU A 323 21.67 7.00 6.77
C GLU A 323 22.90 6.42 6.09
N ILE A 324 23.34 5.21 6.49
CA ILE A 324 24.49 4.51 5.90
C ILE A 324 24.25 4.18 4.42
N VAL A 325 23.04 3.75 4.09
CA VAL A 325 22.67 3.43 2.69
C VAL A 325 22.61 4.69 1.84
N ASN A 326 22.16 5.79 2.40
CA ASN A 326 21.96 7.05 1.68
C ASN A 326 23.27 7.79 1.38
N ALA A 327 24.35 7.53 2.09
CA ALA A 327 25.68 8.13 1.83
C ALA A 327 26.23 7.84 0.41
N GLY A 328 25.64 6.90 -0.35
CA GLY A 328 26.01 6.53 -1.72
C GLY A 328 25.13 7.15 -2.83
N LYS A 329 24.38 8.24 -2.57
CA LYS A 329 23.31 8.77 -3.45
C LYS A 329 23.74 9.44 -4.76
N ALA A 330 24.99 9.88 -4.93
CA ALA A 330 25.37 10.75 -6.05
C ALA A 330 25.09 10.18 -7.47
N ASN A 331 25.16 8.85 -7.66
CA ASN A 331 24.93 8.20 -8.97
C ASN A 331 23.45 7.85 -9.25
N ARG A 332 22.52 8.25 -8.38
CA ARG A 332 21.10 7.84 -8.47
C ARG A 332 20.16 8.92 -8.98
N LEU A 333 20.62 10.17 -9.07
CA LEU A 333 19.77 11.31 -9.47
C LEU A 333 19.23 11.18 -10.90
N GLU A 334 20.03 10.66 -11.82
CA GLU A 334 19.61 10.46 -13.21
C GLU A 334 18.49 9.40 -13.31
N SER A 335 18.67 8.28 -12.61
CA SER A 335 17.66 7.21 -12.56
C SER A 335 16.34 7.65 -11.91
N ILE A 336 16.39 8.60 -10.96
CA ILE A 336 15.19 9.20 -10.38
C ILE A 336 14.45 10.02 -11.44
N GLY A 337 15.18 10.82 -12.24
CA GLY A 337 14.57 11.62 -13.31
C GLY A 337 13.87 10.78 -14.38
N GLU A 338 14.43 9.63 -14.75
CA GLU A 338 13.80 8.68 -15.67
C GLU A 338 12.53 8.07 -15.08
N ALA A 339 12.58 7.67 -13.81
CA ALA A 339 11.43 7.11 -13.11
C ALA A 339 10.29 8.12 -12.95
N GLU A 340 10.59 9.38 -12.64
CA GLU A 340 9.59 10.45 -12.53
C GLU A 340 8.83 10.65 -13.84
N LYS A 341 9.51 10.61 -15.00
CA LYS A 341 8.85 10.69 -16.31
C LYS A 341 7.88 9.54 -16.55
N ILE A 342 8.24 8.31 -16.14
CA ILE A 342 7.37 7.14 -16.25
C ILE A 342 6.15 7.32 -15.33
N ILE A 343 6.36 7.83 -14.12
CA ILE A 343 5.30 8.09 -13.15
C ILE A 343 4.34 9.17 -13.65
N GLU A 344 4.83 10.29 -14.17
CA GLU A 344 4.00 11.37 -14.73
C GLU A 344 3.12 10.88 -15.89
N LYS A 345 3.69 10.09 -16.80
CA LYS A 345 2.91 9.43 -17.84
C LYS A 345 1.84 8.50 -17.25
N GLY A 346 2.20 7.73 -16.22
CA GLY A 346 1.27 6.84 -15.52
C GLY A 346 0.09 7.58 -14.89
N VAL A 347 0.32 8.78 -14.33
CA VAL A 347 -0.75 9.63 -13.77
C VAL A 347 -1.75 10.04 -14.85
N ILE A 348 -1.27 10.50 -16.00
CA ILE A 348 -2.14 10.87 -17.13
C ILE A 348 -3.00 9.68 -17.57
N GLU A 349 -2.36 8.52 -17.82
CA GLU A 349 -3.04 7.30 -18.24
C GLU A 349 -4.06 6.78 -17.20
N PHE A 350 -3.82 7.03 -15.90
CA PHE A 350 -4.77 6.69 -14.85
C PHE A 350 -6.06 7.49 -14.97
N TYR A 351 -5.97 8.82 -15.14
CA TYR A 351 -7.15 9.67 -15.28
C TYR A 351 -7.91 9.38 -16.58
N GLU A 352 -7.22 9.17 -17.71
CA GLU A 352 -7.87 8.73 -18.95
C GLU A 352 -8.66 7.43 -18.76
N THR A 353 -8.14 6.52 -17.94
CA THR A 353 -8.81 5.25 -17.64
C THR A 353 -10.05 5.46 -16.75
N LEU A 354 -9.97 6.36 -15.76
CA LEU A 354 -11.12 6.72 -14.93
C LEU A 354 -12.24 7.38 -15.75
N GLU A 355 -11.90 8.31 -16.63
CA GLU A 355 -12.87 8.96 -17.51
C GLU A 355 -13.59 7.94 -18.41
N LYS A 356 -12.84 7.03 -19.03
CA LYS A 356 -13.44 5.95 -19.83
C LYS A 356 -14.36 5.05 -19.00
N ARG A 357 -13.98 4.74 -17.75
CA ARG A 357 -14.83 3.95 -16.84
C ARG A 357 -16.09 4.67 -16.39
N ALA A 358 -16.07 5.99 -16.26
CA ALA A 358 -17.24 6.79 -15.89
C ALA A 358 -18.36 6.72 -16.95
N VAL A 359 -18.02 6.42 -18.18
CA VAL A 359 -18.99 6.28 -19.29
C VAL A 359 -19.67 4.89 -19.28
N VAL A 360 -19.06 3.87 -18.68
CA VAL A 360 -19.59 2.48 -18.71
C VAL A 360 -21.00 2.35 -18.09
N PRO A 361 -21.32 2.97 -16.93
CA PRO A 361 -22.69 2.92 -16.38
C PRO A 361 -23.72 3.55 -17.35
N ILE A 362 -23.33 4.63 -18.02
CA ILE A 362 -24.20 5.31 -19.00
C ILE A 362 -24.47 4.38 -20.20
N ILE A 363 -23.42 3.73 -20.73
CA ILE A 363 -23.58 2.75 -21.82
C ILE A 363 -24.51 1.60 -21.40
N ARG A 364 -24.32 1.06 -20.20
CA ARG A 364 -25.20 -0.01 -19.66
C ARG A 364 -26.65 0.46 -19.55
N SER A 365 -26.88 1.64 -18.97
CA SER A 365 -28.22 2.21 -18.87
C SER A 365 -28.90 2.35 -20.24
N ILE A 366 -28.16 2.77 -21.28
CA ILE A 366 -28.69 2.85 -22.65
C ILE A 366 -29.04 1.45 -23.18
N GLN A 367 -28.18 0.44 -22.94
CA GLN A 367 -28.43 -0.95 -23.34
C GLN A 367 -29.64 -1.54 -22.65
N ASP A 368 -29.75 -1.38 -21.31
CA ASP A 368 -30.86 -1.86 -20.48
C ASP A 368 -32.20 -1.29 -20.96
N VAL A 369 -32.24 0.03 -21.26
CA VAL A 369 -33.43 0.69 -21.84
C VAL A 369 -33.76 0.11 -23.21
N GLY A 370 -32.76 -0.13 -24.05
CA GLY A 370 -32.93 -0.78 -25.35
C GLY A 370 -33.54 -2.17 -25.25
N GLU A 371 -33.00 -3.01 -24.39
CA GLU A 371 -33.53 -4.37 -24.13
C GLU A 371 -34.96 -4.32 -23.58
N GLN A 372 -35.26 -3.40 -22.69
CA GLN A 372 -36.62 -3.21 -22.16
C GLN A 372 -37.62 -2.83 -23.27
N TYR A 373 -37.25 -1.90 -24.16
CA TYR A 373 -38.09 -1.55 -25.28
C TYR A 373 -38.32 -2.71 -26.22
N GLN A 374 -37.26 -3.46 -26.54
CA GLN A 374 -37.34 -4.64 -27.39
C GLN A 374 -38.28 -5.70 -26.78
N LYS A 375 -38.16 -5.99 -25.50
CA LYS A 375 -39.00 -6.98 -24.82
C LYS A 375 -40.48 -6.59 -24.86
N ILE A 376 -40.77 -5.35 -24.52
CA ILE A 376 -42.17 -4.83 -24.51
C ILE A 376 -42.80 -4.89 -25.91
N GLU A 377 -42.09 -4.45 -26.95
CA GLU A 377 -42.67 -4.46 -28.29
C GLU A 377 -42.76 -5.87 -28.89
N LEU A 378 -41.83 -6.76 -28.58
CA LEU A 378 -41.88 -8.15 -28.98
C LEU A 378 -43.06 -8.90 -28.36
N GLU A 379 -43.31 -8.68 -27.05
CA GLU A 379 -44.49 -9.26 -26.37
C GLU A 379 -45.82 -8.75 -27.00
N LYS A 380 -45.94 -7.46 -27.33
CA LYS A 380 -47.10 -6.92 -27.99
C LYS A 380 -47.27 -7.51 -29.38
N ALA A 381 -46.20 -7.60 -30.16
CA ALA A 381 -46.22 -8.16 -31.50
C ALA A 381 -46.65 -9.64 -31.47
N SER A 382 -46.07 -10.44 -30.55
CA SER A 382 -46.40 -11.86 -30.38
C SER A 382 -47.88 -12.09 -30.04
N ARG A 383 -48.42 -11.27 -29.12
CA ARG A 383 -49.89 -11.34 -28.77
C ARG A 383 -50.76 -11.00 -29.95
N ARG A 384 -50.44 -10.00 -30.77
CA ARG A 384 -51.21 -9.62 -31.95
C ARG A 384 -51.20 -10.70 -33.02
N ILE A 385 -50.03 -11.31 -33.28
CA ILE A 385 -49.91 -12.44 -34.24
C ILE A 385 -50.73 -13.64 -33.72
N ALA A 386 -50.65 -13.94 -32.42
CA ALA A 386 -51.44 -15.01 -31.83
C ALA A 386 -52.98 -14.76 -31.93
N ASN A 387 -53.40 -13.52 -31.96
CA ASN A 387 -54.79 -13.11 -32.13
C ASN A 387 -55.25 -13.09 -33.60
N GLY A 388 -54.39 -13.45 -34.57
CA GLY A 388 -54.71 -13.54 -35.99
C GLY A 388 -54.42 -12.33 -36.86
N ASP A 389 -53.70 -11.32 -36.31
CA ASP A 389 -53.25 -10.16 -37.10
C ASP A 389 -52.21 -10.58 -38.13
N ASP A 390 -52.16 -9.97 -39.30
CA ASP A 390 -51.16 -10.21 -40.31
C ASP A 390 -49.75 -9.96 -39.80
N PRO A 391 -48.82 -10.92 -39.83
CA PRO A 391 -47.49 -10.82 -39.29
C PRO A 391 -46.67 -9.66 -39.87
N MET A 392 -46.83 -9.37 -41.18
CA MET A 392 -46.06 -8.29 -41.84
C MET A 392 -46.51 -6.92 -41.36
N VAL A 393 -47.84 -6.75 -41.13
CA VAL A 393 -48.38 -5.51 -40.56
C VAL A 393 -47.93 -5.35 -39.08
N VAL A 394 -47.91 -6.44 -38.31
CA VAL A 394 -47.47 -6.41 -36.92
C VAL A 394 -45.98 -6.07 -36.82
N LEU A 395 -45.12 -6.68 -37.65
CA LEU A 395 -43.68 -6.38 -37.68
C LEU A 395 -43.42 -4.92 -38.11
N SER A 396 -44.16 -4.40 -39.08
CA SER A 396 -44.03 -3.00 -39.48
C SER A 396 -44.40 -2.03 -38.36
N HIS A 397 -45.48 -2.32 -37.61
CA HIS A 397 -45.87 -1.50 -36.45
C HIS A 397 -44.85 -1.59 -35.32
N MET A 398 -44.30 -2.78 -35.06
CA MET A 398 -43.25 -3.00 -34.06
C MET A 398 -41.99 -2.18 -34.39
N ALA A 399 -41.54 -2.22 -35.66
CA ALA A 399 -40.38 -1.47 -36.12
C ALA A 399 -40.55 0.05 -35.92
N ILE A 400 -41.73 0.58 -36.31
CA ILE A 400 -42.06 1.99 -36.11
C ILE A 400 -42.12 2.35 -34.62
N ALA A 401 -42.73 1.50 -33.79
CA ALA A 401 -42.83 1.73 -32.35
C ALA A 401 -41.46 1.73 -31.66
N LEU A 402 -40.55 0.83 -32.04
CA LEU A 402 -39.17 0.80 -31.54
C LEU A 402 -38.40 2.07 -31.98
N ALA A 403 -38.47 2.46 -33.27
CA ALA A 403 -37.83 3.66 -33.77
C ALA A 403 -38.30 4.90 -32.99
N ASN A 404 -39.62 5.05 -32.82
CA ASN A 404 -40.21 6.19 -32.09
C ASN A 404 -39.75 6.22 -30.61
N LYS A 405 -39.67 5.06 -29.93
CA LYS A 405 -39.18 4.99 -28.55
C LYS A 405 -37.75 5.43 -28.43
N PHE A 406 -36.86 4.96 -29.31
CA PHE A 406 -35.45 5.36 -29.29
C PHE A 406 -35.27 6.85 -29.66
N MET A 407 -36.10 7.40 -30.52
CA MET A 407 -36.02 8.81 -30.92
C MET A 407 -36.65 9.77 -29.90
N HIS A 408 -37.52 9.26 -29.01
CA HIS A 408 -38.26 10.09 -28.06
C HIS A 408 -37.35 10.85 -27.11
N ALA A 409 -36.42 10.14 -26.43
CA ALA A 409 -35.55 10.75 -25.45
C ALA A 409 -34.61 11.84 -26.02
N PRO A 410 -33.87 11.61 -27.11
CA PRO A 410 -33.08 12.66 -27.76
C PRO A 410 -33.89 13.88 -28.22
N ILE A 411 -35.05 13.66 -28.83
CA ILE A 411 -35.93 14.75 -29.29
C ILE A 411 -36.47 15.55 -28.09
N HIS A 412 -36.84 14.86 -26.99
CA HIS A 412 -37.35 15.49 -25.79
C HIS A 412 -36.25 16.32 -25.10
N ALA A 413 -35.01 15.78 -25.01
CA ALA A 413 -33.87 16.51 -24.49
C ALA A 413 -33.63 17.84 -25.26
N LEU A 414 -33.67 17.80 -26.60
CA LEU A 414 -33.55 19.03 -27.44
C LEU A 414 -34.67 20.04 -27.19
N LYS A 415 -35.89 19.56 -26.91
CA LYS A 415 -37.04 20.46 -26.71
C LYS A 415 -37.10 21.10 -25.32
N GLN A 416 -36.50 20.47 -24.33
CA GLN A 416 -36.53 20.92 -22.92
C GLN A 416 -35.24 21.61 -22.48
N SER A 417 -34.16 21.57 -23.26
CA SER A 417 -32.90 22.22 -22.90
C SER A 417 -33.04 23.73 -22.81
N SER A 418 -32.53 24.33 -21.75
CA SER A 418 -32.35 25.77 -21.61
C SER A 418 -31.32 26.30 -22.62
N ASP A 419 -31.35 27.59 -22.95
CA ASP A 419 -30.46 28.20 -23.94
C ASP A 419 -28.97 27.94 -23.74
N GLU A 420 -28.52 27.83 -22.49
CA GLU A 420 -27.12 27.53 -22.15
C GLU A 420 -26.66 26.11 -22.57
N ASN A 421 -27.53 25.11 -22.51
CA ASN A 421 -27.17 23.72 -22.83
C ASN A 421 -27.59 23.30 -24.24
N LEU A 422 -28.40 24.10 -24.94
CA LEU A 422 -28.98 23.75 -26.22
C LEU A 422 -27.93 23.53 -27.32
N GLU A 423 -26.91 24.35 -27.38
CA GLU A 423 -25.84 24.24 -28.38
C GLU A 423 -24.99 22.98 -28.19
N GLU A 424 -24.77 22.58 -26.95
CA GLU A 424 -24.06 21.35 -26.64
C GLU A 424 -24.88 20.11 -27.03
N TYR A 425 -26.17 20.07 -26.66
CA TYR A 425 -27.09 19.01 -27.09
C TYR A 425 -27.23 18.93 -28.61
N LYS A 426 -27.36 20.03 -29.30
CA LYS A 426 -27.39 20.07 -30.78
C LYS A 426 -26.14 19.41 -31.37
N LYS A 427 -24.95 19.78 -30.86
CA LYS A 427 -23.68 19.25 -31.35
C LYS A 427 -23.56 17.73 -31.13
N ILE A 428 -23.93 17.24 -29.94
CA ILE A 428 -23.87 15.82 -29.59
C ILE A 428 -24.86 15.03 -30.46
N ILE A 429 -26.13 15.45 -30.51
CA ILE A 429 -27.18 14.75 -31.24
C ILE A 429 -26.94 14.78 -32.75
N SER A 430 -26.48 15.91 -33.31
CA SER A 430 -26.07 15.96 -34.70
C SER A 430 -24.94 14.97 -34.99
N LYS A 431 -23.96 14.84 -34.10
CA LYS A 431 -22.86 13.88 -34.27
C LYS A 431 -23.32 12.42 -34.22
N ILE A 432 -24.35 12.10 -33.41
CA ILE A 432 -24.90 10.74 -33.28
C ILE A 432 -25.75 10.39 -34.53
N TYR A 433 -26.54 11.34 -35.05
CA TYR A 433 -27.53 11.09 -36.10
C TYR A 433 -27.14 11.66 -37.46
N SER A 434 -26.00 12.37 -37.62
CA SER A 434 -25.50 12.71 -38.95
C SER A 434 -25.03 11.43 -39.63
N SER A 435 -25.79 10.93 -40.57
CA SER A 435 -25.35 9.91 -41.51
C SER A 435 -24.04 10.33 -42.16
N LYS A 436 -23.05 9.45 -42.18
CA LYS A 436 -21.89 9.59 -43.07
C LYS A 436 -22.33 9.60 -44.52
#